data_059f7ea2a5848e70528525767e65c262
#
_entry.id   059f7ea2a5848e70528525767e65c262
#
_cell.length_a   1.000
_cell.length_b   1.000
_cell.length_c   1.000
_cell.angle_alpha   90.00
_cell.angle_beta   90.00
_cell.angle_gamma   90.00
#
_symmetry.space_group_name_H-M   'P 1'
#
loop_
_entity.id
_entity.type
_entity.pdbx_description
1 polymer ?
#
loop_
_entity_poly.entity_id
_entity_poly.type
_entity_poly.pdbx_seq_one_letter_code
_entity_poly.pdbx_strand_id
1 'polypeptide(L)' 'MKNNNLKIQAQVKRETEKALLLTVNCDFHQGLKGLDLWFPKSQVTVIDDGLVNIAEWLVKKKKEEVKESYRGFIGFIEEV' A
#
# COMPACT_ATOMS: atom_id res chain seq x y z
N MET A 1 1.80 14.36 18.93
CA MET A 1 1.00 13.30 18.29
C MET A 1 1.90 12.38 17.50
N LYS A 2 1.75 11.11 17.71
CA LYS A 2 2.57 10.13 16.98
C LYS A 2 1.99 9.86 15.62
N ASN A 3 2.83 9.89 14.61
CA ASN A 3 2.46 9.41 13.28
C ASN A 3 2.73 7.93 13.25
N ASN A 4 1.65 7.15 13.15
CA ASN A 4 1.78 5.71 13.02
C ASN A 4 1.97 5.36 11.55
N ASN A 5 2.95 4.51 11.31
CA ASN A 5 3.20 3.99 9.97
C ASN A 5 3.05 2.48 10.00
N LEU A 6 2.62 1.93 8.89
CA LEU A 6 2.51 0.49 8.70
C LEU A 6 3.51 0.05 7.65
N LYS A 7 4.11 -1.11 7.88
CA LYS A 7 5.02 -1.72 6.91
C LYS A 7 4.21 -2.60 5.98
N ILE A 8 4.25 -2.26 4.71
CA ILE A 8 3.44 -2.91 3.68
C ILE A 8 4.35 -3.56 2.65
N GLN A 9 4.03 -4.77 2.24
CA GLN A 9 4.73 -5.43 1.15
C GLN A 9 4.32 -4.78 -0.17
N ALA A 10 5.24 -4.09 -0.78
CA ALA A 10 4.98 -3.38 -2.03
C ALA A 10 6.30 -3.09 -2.74
N GLN A 11 6.23 -2.95 -4.05
CA GLN A 11 7.39 -2.57 -4.85
C GLN A 11 7.08 -1.31 -5.63
N VAL A 12 8.09 -0.46 -5.78
CA VAL A 12 7.95 0.76 -6.57
C VAL A 12 7.96 0.37 -8.04
N LYS A 13 6.86 0.62 -8.72
CA LYS A 13 6.74 0.36 -10.15
C LYS A 13 7.08 1.58 -10.98
N ARG A 14 6.71 2.74 -10.50
CA ARG A 14 6.94 3.99 -11.20
C ARG A 14 7.02 5.14 -10.21
N GLU A 15 7.73 6.18 -10.56
CA GLU A 15 7.89 7.33 -9.70
C GLU A 15 7.69 8.61 -10.50
N THR A 16 6.93 9.54 -9.94
CA THR A 16 6.82 10.90 -10.46
C THR A 16 7.40 11.85 -9.42
N GLU A 17 7.35 13.15 -9.70
CA GLU A 17 7.87 14.15 -8.79
C GLU A 17 7.20 14.10 -7.42
N LYS A 18 5.88 13.85 -7.37
CA LYS A 18 5.12 13.92 -6.12
C LYS A 18 4.50 12.60 -5.68
N ALA A 19 4.56 11.57 -6.50
CA ALA A 19 3.86 10.33 -6.22
C ALA A 19 4.67 9.10 -6.59
N LEU A 20 4.32 7.99 -5.95
CA LEU A 20 4.88 6.67 -6.26
C LEU A 20 3.74 5.75 -6.69
N LEU A 21 3.95 5.04 -7.79
CA LEU A 21 3.07 3.95 -8.16
C LEU A 21 3.66 2.69 -7.54
N LEU A 22 2.93 2.12 -6.60
CA LEU A 22 3.37 0.92 -5.90
C LEU A 22 2.55 -0.27 -6.35
N THR A 23 3.21 -1.40 -6.59
CA THR A 23 2.53 -2.68 -6.74
C THR A 23 2.42 -3.26 -5.35
N VAL A 24 1.24 -3.16 -4.76
CA VAL A 24 1.00 -3.56 -3.36
C VAL A 24 0.47 -4.98 -3.33
N ASN A 25 1.08 -5.81 -2.50
CA ASN A 25 0.59 -7.17 -2.31
C ASN A 25 -0.67 -7.14 -1.47
N CYS A 26 -1.74 -7.70 -2.02
CA CYS A 26 -3.06 -7.66 -1.40
C CYS A 26 -3.56 -9.06 -1.14
N ASP A 27 -4.33 -9.20 -0.06
CA ASP A 27 -4.99 -10.45 0.28
C ASP A 27 -6.45 -10.38 -0.20
N PHE A 28 -6.84 -11.37 -0.95
CA PHE A 28 -8.20 -11.52 -1.46
C PHE A 28 -8.75 -12.88 -1.05
N HIS A 29 -10.06 -13.03 -1.08
CA HIS A 29 -10.68 -14.34 -0.81
C HIS A 29 -10.15 -15.42 -1.74
N GLN A 30 -9.80 -15.05 -2.98
CA GLN A 30 -9.28 -15.99 -3.97
C GLN A 30 -7.78 -16.23 -3.84
N GLY A 31 -7.09 -15.50 -2.97
CA GLY A 31 -5.64 -15.60 -2.79
C GLY A 31 -4.94 -14.25 -2.88
N LEU A 32 -3.63 -14.29 -3.04
CA LEU A 32 -2.81 -13.07 -3.10
C LEU A 32 -2.78 -12.50 -4.50
N LYS A 33 -2.80 -11.16 -4.57
CA LYS A 33 -2.74 -10.46 -5.85
C LYS A 33 -2.09 -9.10 -5.65
N GLY A 34 -1.24 -8.68 -6.59
CA GLY A 34 -0.64 -7.35 -6.58
C GLY A 34 -1.54 -6.35 -7.28
N LEU A 35 -1.71 -5.19 -6.67
CA LEU A 35 -2.46 -4.08 -7.27
C LEU A 35 -1.55 -2.87 -7.41
N ASP A 36 -1.65 -2.19 -8.53
CA ASP A 36 -0.90 -0.96 -8.77
C ASP A 36 -1.71 0.22 -8.24
N LEU A 37 -1.18 0.89 -7.22
CA LEU A 37 -1.86 2.00 -6.56
C LEU A 37 -0.92 3.19 -6.43
N TRP A 38 -1.46 4.39 -6.60
CA TRP A 38 -0.69 5.62 -6.43
C TRP A 38 -0.73 6.10 -4.99
N PHE A 39 0.43 6.51 -4.48
CA PHE A 39 0.57 7.07 -3.14
C PHE A 39 1.38 8.36 -3.21
N PRO A 40 1.06 9.37 -2.39
CA PRO A 40 1.89 10.58 -2.32
C PRO A 40 3.25 10.25 -1.70
N LYS A 41 4.31 10.69 -2.33
CA LYS A 41 5.69 10.44 -1.88
C LYS A 41 5.92 10.85 -0.44
N SER A 42 5.30 11.95 -0.03
CA SER A 42 5.50 12.49 1.33
C SER A 42 5.03 11.54 2.44
N GLN A 43 4.21 10.54 2.11
CA GLN A 43 3.64 9.63 3.09
C GLN A 43 4.19 8.21 2.97
N VAL A 44 5.18 8.02 2.12
CA VAL A 44 5.77 6.69 1.87
C VAL A 44 7.27 6.75 2.03
N THR A 45 7.83 5.79 2.75
CA THR A 45 9.28 5.61 2.86
C THR A 45 9.61 4.19 2.44
N VAL A 46 10.47 4.05 1.44
CA VAL A 46 10.94 2.74 1.02
C VAL A 46 11.96 2.27 2.04
N ILE A 47 11.69 1.15 2.70
CA ILE A 47 12.57 0.63 3.75
C ILE A 47 13.58 -0.35 3.15
N ASP A 48 13.09 -1.23 2.29
CA ASP A 48 13.89 -2.30 1.73
C ASP A 48 13.24 -2.73 0.41
N ASP A 49 13.90 -3.63 -0.30
CA ASP A 49 13.34 -4.18 -1.52
C ASP A 49 12.05 -4.94 -1.18
N GLY A 50 10.96 -4.49 -1.76
CA GLY A 50 9.65 -5.11 -1.52
C GLY A 50 8.97 -4.68 -0.21
N LEU A 51 9.50 -3.68 0.50
CA LEU A 51 8.93 -3.24 1.77
C LEU A 51 8.90 -1.73 1.86
N VAL A 52 7.75 -1.17 2.16
CA VAL A 52 7.57 0.28 2.32
C VAL A 52 6.86 0.59 3.62
N ASN A 53 7.14 1.78 4.15
CA ASN A 53 6.45 2.34 5.32
C ASN A 53 5.43 3.36 4.79
N ILE A 54 4.18 3.22 5.18
CA ILE A 54 3.12 4.12 4.73
C ILE A 54 2.34 4.60 5.96
N ALA A 55 1.99 5.89 5.97
CA ALA A 55 1.19 6.45 7.05
C ALA A 55 -0.10 5.64 7.21
N GLU A 56 -0.43 5.30 8.45
CA GLU A 56 -1.58 4.45 8.77
C GLU A 56 -2.89 5.00 8.20
N TRP A 57 -3.11 6.30 8.33
CA TRP A 57 -4.35 6.91 7.84
C TRP A 57 -4.52 6.71 6.33
N LEU A 58 -3.39 6.77 5.60
CA LEU A 58 -3.42 6.60 4.15
C LEU A 58 -3.68 5.14 3.78
N VAL A 59 -3.10 4.20 4.54
CA VAL A 59 -3.35 2.77 4.33
C VAL A 59 -4.84 2.49 4.51
N LYS A 60 -5.43 3.02 5.57
CA LYS A 60 -6.87 2.83 5.82
C LYS A 60 -7.73 3.40 4.70
N LYS A 61 -7.38 4.59 4.23
CA LYS A 61 -8.10 5.23 3.13
C LYS A 61 -8.00 4.40 1.86
N LYS A 62 -6.81 3.92 1.53
CA LYS A 62 -6.60 3.11 0.33
C LYS A 62 -7.32 1.77 0.42
N LYS A 63 -7.34 1.15 1.60
CA LYS A 63 -8.09 -0.09 1.81
C LYS A 63 -9.56 0.09 1.46
N GLU A 64 -10.15 1.19 1.88
CA GLU A 64 -11.55 1.47 1.59
C GLU A 64 -11.81 1.68 0.11
N GLU A 65 -10.91 2.40 -0.57
CA GLU A 65 -11.01 2.61 -2.01
C GLU A 65 -10.93 1.29 -2.77
N VAL A 66 -9.99 0.43 -2.38
CA VAL A 66 -9.84 -0.87 -3.04
C VAL A 66 -11.03 -1.77 -2.75
N LYS A 67 -11.52 -1.74 -1.52
CA LYS A 67 -12.67 -2.54 -1.11
C LYS A 67 -13.91 -2.20 -1.93
N GLU A 68 -14.10 -0.94 -2.27
CA GLU A 68 -15.22 -0.50 -3.10
C GLU A 68 -15.06 -0.92 -4.57
N SER A 69 -13.82 -0.99 -5.04
CA SER A 69 -13.53 -1.25 -6.44
C SER A 69 -13.31 -2.72 -6.77
N TYR A 70 -12.91 -3.52 -5.81
CA TYR A 70 -12.53 -4.93 -6.04
C TYR A 70 -13.26 -5.85 -5.09
N ARG A 71 -13.93 -6.85 -5.66
CA ARG A 71 -14.62 -7.86 -4.86
C ARG A 71 -13.63 -8.80 -4.20
N GLY A 72 -13.93 -9.19 -2.97
CA GLY A 72 -13.13 -10.18 -2.25
C GLY A 72 -11.86 -9.62 -1.63
N PHE A 73 -11.66 -8.31 -1.70
CA PHE A 73 -10.49 -7.70 -1.07
C PHE A 73 -10.59 -7.81 0.45
N ILE A 74 -9.53 -8.32 1.08
CA ILE A 74 -9.45 -8.47 2.54
C ILE A 74 -8.56 -7.39 3.14
N GLY A 75 -7.38 -7.17 2.57
CA GLY A 75 -6.46 -6.16 3.06
C GLY A 75 -5.11 -6.23 2.37
N PHE A 76 -4.21 -5.34 2.78
CA PHE A 76 -2.84 -5.35 2.29
C PHE A 76 -1.99 -6.27 3.16
N ILE A 77 -0.94 -6.84 2.59
CA ILE A 77 -0.01 -7.68 3.34
C ILE A 77 0.91 -6.78 4.15
N GLU A 78 0.80 -6.85 5.46
CA GLU A 78 1.59 -6.03 6.37
C GLU A 78 2.72 -6.87 6.99
N GLU A 79 3.85 -6.21 7.21
CA GLU A 79 4.97 -6.82 7.93
C GLU A 79 4.96 -6.31 9.37
N VAL A 80 5.37 -7.15 10.26
CA VAL A 80 5.41 -6.82 11.70
C VAL A 80 6.74 -6.21 12.07
#